data_91a0951978f48a930a1a00a6fd366253
#
_entry.id   91a0951978f48a930a1a00a6fd366253
#
_cell.length_a   1.000
_cell.length_b   1.000
_cell.length_c   1.000
_cell.angle_alpha   90.00
_cell.angle_beta   90.00
_cell.angle_gamma   90.00
#
_symmetry.space_group_name_H-M   'P 1'
#
loop_
_entity.id
_entity.type
_entity.pdbx_description
1 polymer ?
#
loop_
_entity_poly.entity_id
_entity_poly.type
_entity_poly.pdbx_seq_one_letter_code
_entity_poly.pdbx_strand_id
1 'polypeptide(L)'
;MEQRESSSSLFNEIESDVSQSGLIKKTTNNEILQNLISEPEEENSKANAKRILHKYLKEKSSEIEQKTAIYYESVVDLMTEILGNKPMSSITKKDAVRCKEIFQQLPPNRNKSSRFRNKSIEEILRMRNFQSLSTTTINHYLTSLCSLFNWAQKHDYVSANVFSGLTIKQKTKARDQRDAFDEQLSTIERE
;
A
#
# COMPACT_ATOMS: atom_id res chain seq x y z
N MET A 1 19.02 0.03 18.46
CA MET A 1 17.68 0.04 19.06
C MET A 1 16.77 1.16 18.51
N GLU A 2 17.21 1.89 17.48
CA GLU A 2 16.57 3.15 16.99
C GLU A 2 15.71 3.04 15.72
N GLN A 3 15.48 1.86 15.18
CA GLN A 3 14.67 1.71 13.96
C GLN A 3 13.18 1.41 14.19
N ARG A 4 12.72 1.28 15.43
CA ARG A 4 11.31 0.94 15.75
C ARG A 4 10.37 2.13 15.87
N GLU A 5 10.86 3.32 16.21
CA GLU A 5 9.97 4.47 16.48
C GLU A 5 9.47 5.20 15.24
N SER A 6 10.24 5.25 14.16
CA SER A 6 9.78 5.91 12.92
C SER A 6 8.69 5.13 12.18
N SER A 7 8.60 3.81 12.39
CA SER A 7 7.53 2.98 11.82
C SER A 7 6.20 3.20 12.56
N SER A 8 6.23 3.41 13.87
CA SER A 8 5.02 3.59 14.70
C SER A 8 4.26 4.88 14.37
N SER A 9 4.96 5.98 14.11
CA SER A 9 4.34 7.28 13.78
C SER A 9 3.60 7.25 12.43
N LEU A 10 4.19 6.61 11.43
CA LEU A 10 3.58 6.46 10.09
C LEU A 10 2.37 5.51 10.12
N PHE A 11 2.41 4.47 10.98
CA PHE A 11 1.28 3.57 11.16
C PHE A 11 0.09 4.26 11.84
N ASN A 12 0.31 5.19 12.77
CA ASN A 12 -0.76 5.95 13.39
C ASN A 12 -1.49 6.89 12.40
N GLU A 13 -0.77 7.45 11.44
CA GLU A 13 -1.37 8.25 10.36
C GLU A 13 -2.26 7.39 9.44
N ILE A 14 -1.85 6.14 9.19
CA ILE A 14 -2.62 5.17 8.39
C ILE A 14 -3.83 4.65 9.18
N GLU A 15 -3.74 4.47 10.52
CA GLU A 15 -4.88 4.06 11.35
C GLU A 15 -6.03 5.06 11.34
N SER A 16 -5.72 6.36 11.38
CA SER A 16 -6.75 7.38 11.26
C SER A 16 -7.47 7.26 9.91
N ASP A 17 -6.77 6.74 8.90
CA ASP A 17 -7.29 6.58 7.54
C ASP A 17 -8.19 5.35 7.36
N VAL A 18 -7.94 4.26 8.05
CA VAL A 18 -8.73 3.02 7.93
C VAL A 18 -9.93 3.00 8.87
N SER A 19 -9.81 3.58 10.07
CA SER A 19 -10.84 3.48 11.12
C SER A 19 -12.10 4.32 10.87
N GLN A 20 -12.07 5.30 9.98
CA GLN A 20 -13.20 6.21 9.72
C GLN A 20 -13.96 5.94 8.41
N SER A 21 -13.52 5.03 7.55
CA SER A 21 -14.34 4.60 6.43
C SER A 21 -15.45 3.68 6.95
N GLY A 22 -16.66 4.17 7.10
CA GLY A 22 -17.84 3.50 7.66
C GLY A 22 -18.32 2.24 6.91
N LEU A 23 -17.42 1.47 6.32
CA LEU A 23 -17.67 0.20 5.63
C LEU A 23 -17.04 -1.00 6.33
N ILE A 24 -16.36 -0.81 7.46
CA ILE A 24 -15.89 -1.93 8.26
C ILE A 24 -17.00 -2.25 9.27
N LYS A 25 -17.94 -3.14 8.87
CA LYS A 25 -18.67 -3.95 9.85
C LYS A 25 -17.61 -4.53 10.79
N LYS A 26 -17.83 -4.44 12.09
CA LYS A 26 -17.03 -5.09 13.15
C LYS A 26 -17.02 -6.60 12.88
N THR A 27 -16.23 -7.03 11.92
CA THR A 27 -16.00 -8.44 11.64
C THR A 27 -14.98 -8.88 12.68
N THR A 28 -15.36 -9.79 13.54
CA THR A 28 -14.53 -10.35 14.61
C THR A 28 -13.27 -10.93 13.99
N ASN A 29 -12.11 -10.82 14.64
CA ASN A 29 -10.82 -11.38 14.17
C ASN A 29 -10.93 -12.83 13.64
N ASN A 30 -11.87 -13.61 14.17
CA ASN A 30 -12.18 -14.97 13.73
C ASN A 30 -12.86 -15.05 12.36
N GLU A 31 -13.69 -14.08 11.98
CA GLU A 31 -14.38 -14.09 10.67
C GLU A 31 -13.43 -13.71 9.54
N ILE A 32 -12.49 -12.78 9.80
CA ILE A 32 -11.44 -12.43 8.84
C ILE A 32 -10.53 -13.64 8.62
N LEU A 33 -10.14 -14.33 9.70
CA LEU A 33 -9.32 -15.53 9.63
C LEU A 33 -10.10 -16.73 9.02
N GLN A 34 -11.41 -16.87 9.26
CA GLN A 34 -12.22 -17.93 8.68
C GLN A 34 -12.50 -17.69 7.19
N ASN A 35 -12.73 -16.46 6.75
CA ASN A 35 -12.82 -16.13 5.33
C ASN A 35 -11.47 -16.35 4.61
N LEU A 36 -10.35 -16.29 5.35
CA LEU A 36 -9.02 -16.67 4.87
C LEU A 36 -8.83 -18.19 4.68
N ILE A 37 -9.69 -19.03 5.23
CA ILE A 37 -9.49 -20.51 5.27
C ILE A 37 -10.34 -21.27 4.23
N SER A 38 -11.33 -20.65 3.57
CA SER A 38 -12.42 -21.36 2.87
C SER A 38 -12.45 -21.29 1.35
N GLU A 39 -11.35 -20.96 0.64
CA GLU A 39 -11.38 -20.94 -0.83
C GLU A 39 -10.72 -22.15 -1.51
N PRO A 40 -11.31 -22.69 -2.61
CA PRO A 40 -10.84 -23.90 -3.28
C PRO A 40 -9.54 -23.68 -4.09
N GLU A 41 -8.72 -24.74 -4.14
CA GLU A 41 -7.47 -24.81 -4.91
C GLU A 41 -7.73 -24.89 -6.41
N GLU A 42 -7.90 -23.76 -7.09
CA GLU A 42 -7.86 -23.70 -8.56
C GLU A 42 -6.51 -23.21 -9.07
N GLU A 43 -6.09 -23.78 -10.18
CA GLU A 43 -4.86 -23.65 -10.95
C GLU A 43 -4.03 -22.34 -10.77
N ASN A 44 -2.80 -22.50 -10.32
CA ASN A 44 -1.86 -21.42 -9.99
C ASN A 44 -1.60 -20.40 -11.13
N SER A 45 -1.72 -20.84 -12.38
CA SER A 45 -1.41 -19.99 -13.56
C SER A 45 -2.42 -18.87 -13.81
N LYS A 46 -3.66 -18.98 -13.27
CA LYS A 46 -4.74 -18.01 -13.43
C LYS A 46 -5.02 -17.19 -12.17
N ALA A 47 -4.22 -17.37 -11.12
CA ALA A 47 -4.47 -16.69 -9.87
C ALA A 47 -4.28 -15.17 -9.99
N ASN A 48 -5.29 -14.39 -9.61
CA ASN A 48 -5.20 -12.94 -9.56
C ASN A 48 -4.43 -12.46 -8.32
N ALA A 49 -4.09 -11.18 -8.29
CA ALA A 49 -3.27 -10.60 -7.23
C ALA A 49 -3.91 -10.73 -5.83
N LYS A 50 -5.25 -10.66 -5.71
CA LYS A 50 -5.96 -10.80 -4.43
C LYS A 50 -5.84 -12.21 -3.86
N ARG A 51 -5.99 -13.24 -4.69
CA ARG A 51 -5.84 -14.63 -4.28
C ARG A 51 -4.41 -14.94 -3.83
N ILE A 52 -3.42 -14.40 -4.56
CA ILE A 52 -2.01 -14.55 -4.21
C ILE A 52 -1.70 -13.79 -2.92
N LEU A 53 -2.23 -12.57 -2.74
CA LEU A 53 -2.11 -11.82 -1.50
C LEU A 53 -2.65 -12.62 -0.31
N HIS A 54 -3.81 -13.25 -0.46
CA HIS A 54 -4.40 -14.07 0.58
C HIS A 54 -3.46 -15.22 1.03
N LYS A 55 -2.87 -15.94 0.08
CA LYS A 55 -1.88 -16.98 0.39
C LYS A 55 -0.64 -16.42 1.09
N TYR A 56 -0.14 -15.27 0.62
CA TYR A 56 0.97 -14.54 1.24
C TYR A 56 0.69 -14.16 2.70
N LEU A 57 -0.47 -13.56 2.96
CA LEU A 57 -0.87 -13.12 4.30
C LEU A 57 -1.10 -14.32 5.24
N LYS A 58 -1.66 -15.42 4.73
CA LYS A 58 -1.84 -16.66 5.50
C LYS A 58 -0.49 -17.24 5.95
N GLU A 59 0.49 -17.33 5.06
CA GLU A 59 1.85 -17.82 5.40
C GLU A 59 2.55 -16.89 6.38
N LYS A 60 2.36 -15.57 6.22
CA LYS A 60 2.97 -14.54 7.06
C LYS A 60 2.15 -14.17 8.29
N SER A 61 1.09 -14.88 8.61
CA SER A 61 0.15 -14.52 9.69
C SER A 61 0.77 -14.39 11.08
N SER A 62 1.87 -15.10 11.35
CA SER A 62 2.64 -14.98 12.59
C SER A 62 3.61 -13.79 12.63
N GLU A 63 3.94 -13.22 11.48
CA GLU A 63 4.94 -12.15 11.33
C GLU A 63 4.29 -10.79 11.02
N ILE A 64 3.07 -10.78 10.48
CA ILE A 64 2.37 -9.57 10.01
C ILE A 64 1.22 -9.24 10.95
N GLU A 65 1.22 -8.03 11.50
CA GLU A 65 0.10 -7.50 12.27
C GLU A 65 -1.12 -7.26 11.37
N GLN A 66 -2.32 -7.32 11.96
CA GLN A 66 -3.60 -7.12 11.26
C GLN A 66 -3.65 -5.81 10.47
N LYS A 67 -3.13 -4.72 11.03
CA LYS A 67 -3.04 -3.42 10.36
C LYS A 67 -2.24 -3.49 9.06
N THR A 68 -1.13 -4.20 9.10
CA THR A 68 -0.28 -4.41 7.94
C THR A 68 -0.99 -5.24 6.88
N ALA A 69 -1.77 -6.25 7.27
CA ALA A 69 -2.57 -7.04 6.33
C ALA A 69 -3.60 -6.16 5.61
N ILE A 70 -4.39 -5.35 6.34
CA ILE A 70 -5.36 -4.40 5.77
C ILE A 70 -4.68 -3.41 4.81
N TYR A 71 -3.48 -2.96 5.17
CA TYR A 71 -2.70 -2.08 4.30
C TYR A 71 -2.31 -2.77 2.98
N TYR A 72 -1.83 -4.02 3.02
CA TYR A 72 -1.53 -4.80 1.82
C TYR A 72 -2.77 -4.97 0.93
N GLU A 73 -3.93 -5.26 1.54
CA GLU A 73 -5.21 -5.36 0.81
C GLU A 73 -5.54 -4.06 0.09
N SER A 74 -5.44 -2.93 0.76
CA SER A 74 -5.74 -1.62 0.15
C SER A 74 -4.81 -1.28 -1.01
N VAL A 75 -3.53 -1.66 -0.92
CA VAL A 75 -2.54 -1.43 -1.98
C VAL A 75 -2.78 -2.35 -3.19
N VAL A 76 -3.12 -3.62 -2.94
CA VAL A 76 -3.45 -4.58 -4.00
C VAL A 76 -4.78 -4.22 -4.67
N ASP A 77 -5.77 -3.75 -3.91
CA ASP A 77 -7.03 -3.23 -4.45
C ASP A 77 -6.78 -2.05 -5.38
N LEU A 78 -5.94 -1.10 -4.97
CA LEU A 78 -5.57 0.04 -5.81
C LEU A 78 -4.84 -0.41 -7.09
N MET A 79 -3.89 -1.35 -6.99
CA MET A 79 -3.23 -1.92 -8.17
C MET A 79 -4.25 -2.60 -9.09
N THR A 80 -5.19 -3.37 -8.55
CA THR A 80 -6.24 -4.06 -9.30
C THR A 80 -7.20 -3.08 -9.97
N GLU A 81 -7.53 -1.97 -9.32
CA GLU A 81 -8.34 -0.89 -9.90
C GLU A 81 -7.63 -0.25 -11.12
N ILE A 82 -6.30 -0.07 -11.06
CA ILE A 82 -5.50 0.50 -12.14
C ILE A 82 -5.33 -0.46 -13.32
N LEU A 83 -5.08 -1.73 -13.06
CA LEU A 83 -4.68 -2.71 -14.06
C LEU A 83 -5.80 -3.63 -14.53
N GLY A 84 -6.94 -3.62 -13.81
CA GLY A 84 -7.99 -4.61 -13.95
C GLY A 84 -7.65 -5.91 -13.19
N ASN A 85 -8.66 -6.76 -13.04
CA ASN A 85 -8.53 -8.05 -12.34
C ASN A 85 -7.98 -9.12 -13.30
N LYS A 86 -6.70 -9.03 -13.63
CA LYS A 86 -6.00 -9.97 -14.50
C LYS A 86 -5.10 -10.92 -13.70
N PRO A 87 -4.69 -12.08 -14.27
CA PRO A 87 -3.73 -12.98 -13.64
C PRO A 87 -2.44 -12.24 -13.25
N MET A 88 -1.91 -12.54 -12.07
CA MET A 88 -0.70 -11.88 -11.58
C MET A 88 0.51 -12.16 -12.48
N SER A 89 0.56 -13.36 -13.08
CA SER A 89 1.59 -13.76 -14.05
C SER A 89 1.60 -12.93 -15.35
N SER A 90 0.47 -12.29 -15.69
CA SER A 90 0.34 -11.44 -16.88
C SER A 90 0.70 -9.96 -16.62
N ILE A 91 0.98 -9.59 -15.37
CA ILE A 91 1.38 -8.23 -15.03
C ILE A 91 2.82 -8.00 -15.50
N THR A 92 3.01 -6.99 -16.34
CA THR A 92 4.29 -6.67 -16.97
C THR A 92 5.03 -5.54 -16.25
N LYS A 93 6.31 -5.34 -16.58
CA LYS A 93 7.07 -4.18 -16.10
C LYS A 93 6.42 -2.84 -16.50
N LYS A 94 5.80 -2.77 -17.68
CA LYS A 94 5.06 -1.58 -18.14
C LYS A 94 3.86 -1.30 -17.25
N ASP A 95 3.14 -2.34 -16.83
CA ASP A 95 2.02 -2.20 -15.88
C ASP A 95 2.49 -1.67 -14.53
N ALA A 96 3.61 -2.18 -14.02
CA ALA A 96 4.18 -1.72 -12.75
C ALA A 96 4.64 -0.25 -12.82
N VAL A 97 5.22 0.17 -13.94
CA VAL A 97 5.56 1.59 -14.20
C VAL A 97 4.29 2.43 -14.27
N ARG A 98 3.24 1.99 -14.96
CA ARG A 98 1.93 2.66 -15.01
C ARG A 98 1.32 2.84 -13.62
N CYS A 99 1.38 1.82 -12.75
CA CYS A 99 0.94 1.96 -11.36
C CYS A 99 1.69 3.08 -10.65
N LYS A 100 3.03 3.10 -10.75
CA LYS A 100 3.87 4.16 -10.16
C LYS A 100 3.47 5.56 -10.64
N GLU A 101 3.29 5.74 -11.96
CA GLU A 101 2.90 7.02 -12.56
C GLU A 101 1.54 7.49 -12.06
N ILE A 102 0.57 6.58 -11.93
CA ILE A 102 -0.75 6.87 -11.38
C ILE A 102 -0.66 7.21 -9.90
N PHE A 103 0.10 6.45 -9.08
CA PHE A 103 0.30 6.78 -7.66
C PHE A 103 0.83 8.20 -7.46
N GLN A 104 1.72 8.68 -8.33
CA GLN A 104 2.25 10.04 -8.29
C GLN A 104 1.20 11.13 -8.58
N GLN A 105 0.07 10.76 -9.14
CA GLN A 105 -0.99 11.68 -9.53
C GLN A 105 -2.25 11.57 -8.66
N LEU A 106 -2.33 10.58 -7.77
CA LEU A 106 -3.48 10.39 -6.89
C LEU A 106 -3.43 11.31 -5.66
N PRO A 107 -4.59 11.80 -5.17
CA PRO A 107 -4.67 12.54 -3.92
C PRO A 107 -4.52 11.62 -2.70
N PRO A 108 -4.02 12.13 -1.55
CA PRO A 108 -4.10 11.42 -0.29
C PRO A 108 -5.58 11.26 0.14
N ASN A 109 -5.83 10.23 0.94
CA ASN A 109 -7.15 10.02 1.58
C ASN A 109 -8.34 10.00 0.59
N ARG A 110 -8.15 9.50 -0.65
CA ARG A 110 -9.20 9.55 -1.69
C ARG A 110 -10.50 8.88 -1.26
N ASN A 111 -10.41 7.79 -0.49
CA ASN A 111 -11.58 7.02 -0.04
C ASN A 111 -12.38 7.74 1.09
N LYS A 112 -11.76 8.68 1.81
CA LYS A 112 -12.38 9.45 2.90
C LYS A 112 -12.93 10.78 2.44
N SER A 113 -12.24 11.44 1.53
CA SER A 113 -12.63 12.75 1.02
C SER A 113 -13.94 12.64 0.23
N SER A 114 -14.95 13.42 0.62
CA SER A 114 -16.21 13.55 -0.13
C SER A 114 -15.99 13.94 -1.60
N ARG A 115 -14.89 14.65 -1.88
CA ARG A 115 -14.50 15.09 -3.22
C ARG A 115 -14.09 13.93 -4.13
N PHE A 116 -13.54 12.82 -3.59
CA PHE A 116 -12.92 11.75 -4.37
C PHE A 116 -13.55 10.37 -4.15
N ARG A 117 -14.22 10.14 -3.01
CA ARG A 117 -14.66 8.81 -2.53
C ARG A 117 -15.43 7.96 -3.55
N ASN A 118 -16.26 8.58 -4.38
CA ASN A 118 -17.11 7.86 -5.33
C ASN A 118 -16.66 8.07 -6.80
N LYS A 119 -15.38 8.42 -6.99
CA LYS A 119 -14.82 8.68 -8.33
C LYS A 119 -13.86 7.60 -8.75
N SER A 120 -13.91 7.25 -10.03
CA SER A 120 -12.92 6.37 -10.64
C SER A 120 -11.53 7.04 -10.70
N ILE A 121 -10.49 6.24 -10.88
CA ILE A 121 -9.13 6.76 -11.04
C ILE A 121 -9.07 7.72 -12.24
N GLU A 122 -9.71 7.37 -13.36
CA GLU A 122 -9.76 8.20 -14.56
C GLU A 122 -10.42 9.56 -14.32
N GLU A 123 -11.51 9.59 -13.55
CA GLU A 123 -12.17 10.83 -13.16
C GLU A 123 -11.28 11.69 -12.26
N ILE A 124 -10.60 11.07 -11.27
CA ILE A 124 -9.68 11.77 -10.37
C ILE A 124 -8.50 12.37 -11.16
N LEU A 125 -7.92 11.61 -12.09
CA LEU A 125 -6.78 12.07 -12.90
C LEU A 125 -7.15 13.26 -13.83
N ARG A 126 -8.43 13.42 -14.19
CA ARG A 126 -8.91 14.60 -14.94
C ARG A 126 -9.13 15.81 -14.05
N MET A 127 -9.24 15.62 -12.75
CA MET A 127 -9.43 16.73 -11.79
C MET A 127 -8.10 17.48 -11.62
N ARG A 128 -8.23 18.76 -11.26
CA ARG A 128 -7.08 19.64 -10.95
C ARG A 128 -7.24 20.22 -9.55
N ASN A 129 -6.20 20.88 -9.05
CA ASN A 129 -6.21 21.60 -7.78
C ASN A 129 -6.39 20.66 -6.56
N PHE A 130 -5.54 19.64 -6.46
CA PHE A 130 -5.36 18.85 -5.25
C PHE A 130 -3.87 18.49 -5.06
N GLN A 131 -3.48 18.22 -3.84
CA GLN A 131 -2.15 17.73 -3.49
C GLN A 131 -2.05 16.24 -3.86
N SER A 132 -0.96 15.84 -4.50
CA SER A 132 -0.68 14.43 -4.77
C SER A 132 -0.10 13.71 -3.55
N LEU A 133 -0.10 12.39 -3.59
CA LEU A 133 0.56 11.53 -2.59
C LEU A 133 2.02 11.92 -2.39
N SER A 134 2.48 11.85 -1.14
CA SER A 134 3.90 12.06 -0.83
C SER A 134 4.78 10.95 -1.43
N THR A 135 6.03 11.27 -1.75
CA THR A 135 7.01 10.29 -2.23
C THR A 135 7.18 9.13 -1.25
N THR A 136 7.10 9.40 0.05
CA THR A 136 7.14 8.39 1.11
C THR A 136 5.99 7.40 0.97
N THR A 137 4.75 7.88 0.84
CA THR A 137 3.56 7.02 0.65
C THR A 137 3.66 6.19 -0.61
N ILE A 138 4.08 6.79 -1.72
CA ILE A 138 4.27 6.08 -3.00
C ILE A 138 5.31 4.97 -2.85
N ASN A 139 6.44 5.25 -2.19
CA ASN A 139 7.48 4.27 -1.93
C ASN A 139 6.98 3.11 -1.05
N HIS A 140 6.14 3.39 -0.05
CA HIS A 140 5.50 2.35 0.75
C HIS A 140 4.61 1.44 -0.11
N TYR A 141 3.79 1.98 -1.00
CA TYR A 141 2.99 1.19 -1.94
C TYR A 141 3.87 0.30 -2.82
N LEU A 142 4.91 0.89 -3.43
CA LEU A 142 5.84 0.17 -4.31
C LEU A 142 6.61 -0.93 -3.56
N THR A 143 7.02 -0.69 -2.30
CA THR A 143 7.71 -1.67 -1.45
C THR A 143 6.80 -2.82 -1.09
N SER A 144 5.54 -2.55 -0.73
CA SER A 144 4.55 -3.60 -0.42
C SER A 144 4.28 -4.50 -1.64
N LEU A 145 4.07 -3.91 -2.81
CA LEU A 145 3.91 -4.66 -4.06
C LEU A 145 5.18 -5.44 -4.41
N CYS A 146 6.36 -4.85 -4.23
CA CYS A 146 7.64 -5.53 -4.44
C CYS A 146 7.79 -6.75 -3.51
N SER A 147 7.40 -6.63 -2.23
CA SER A 147 7.44 -7.74 -1.27
C SER A 147 6.50 -8.88 -1.66
N LEU A 148 5.26 -8.55 -2.05
CA LEU A 148 4.29 -9.52 -2.54
C LEU A 148 4.79 -10.24 -3.81
N PHE A 149 5.33 -9.49 -4.78
CA PHE A 149 5.86 -10.06 -6.02
C PHE A 149 7.14 -10.89 -5.80
N ASN A 150 7.99 -10.53 -4.83
CA ASN A 150 9.12 -11.37 -4.42
C ASN A 150 8.66 -12.72 -3.86
N TRP A 151 7.64 -12.70 -3.01
CA TRP A 151 7.05 -13.92 -2.48
C TRP A 151 6.40 -14.74 -3.61
N ALA A 152 5.61 -14.10 -4.47
CA ALA A 152 4.97 -14.74 -5.61
C ALA A 152 5.99 -15.37 -6.58
N GLN A 153 7.14 -14.76 -6.77
CA GLN A 153 8.23 -15.30 -7.59
C GLN A 153 8.86 -16.54 -6.94
N LYS A 154 9.07 -16.52 -5.61
CA LYS A 154 9.60 -17.68 -4.88
C LYS A 154 8.66 -18.89 -4.88
N HIS A 155 7.37 -18.66 -5.09
CA HIS A 155 6.34 -19.69 -5.15
C HIS A 155 5.85 -19.98 -6.58
N ASP A 156 6.61 -19.57 -7.60
CA ASP A 156 6.35 -19.84 -9.02
C ASP A 156 5.01 -19.29 -9.58
N TYR A 157 4.41 -18.29 -8.90
CA TYR A 157 3.23 -17.60 -9.43
C TYR A 157 3.57 -16.58 -10.54
N VAL A 158 4.77 -16.03 -10.51
CA VAL A 158 5.30 -15.08 -11.50
C VAL A 158 6.75 -15.41 -11.83
N SER A 159 7.16 -15.19 -13.06
CA SER A 159 8.53 -15.46 -13.51
C SER A 159 9.55 -14.43 -13.00
N ALA A 160 9.12 -13.22 -12.70
CA ALA A 160 9.97 -12.13 -12.23
C ALA A 160 9.21 -11.12 -11.38
N ASN A 161 9.92 -10.43 -10.48
CA ASN A 161 9.36 -9.32 -9.73
C ASN A 161 9.37 -8.03 -10.57
N VAL A 162 8.21 -7.68 -11.14
CA VAL A 162 8.05 -6.50 -11.99
C VAL A 162 8.09 -5.18 -11.22
N PHE A 163 7.91 -5.17 -9.89
CA PHE A 163 8.00 -3.97 -9.04
C PHE A 163 9.41 -3.69 -8.52
N SER A 164 10.36 -4.59 -8.73
CA SER A 164 11.75 -4.40 -8.32
C SER A 164 12.35 -3.12 -8.92
N GLY A 165 13.03 -2.33 -8.08
CA GLY A 165 13.76 -1.11 -8.50
C GLY A 165 12.87 0.09 -8.87
N LEU A 166 11.56 0.08 -8.56
CA LEU A 166 10.66 1.18 -8.92
C LEU A 166 10.58 2.30 -7.86
N THR A 167 11.18 2.15 -6.69
CA THR A 167 11.17 3.17 -5.64
C THR A 167 11.76 4.48 -6.13
N ILE A 168 11.18 5.60 -5.67
CA ILE A 168 11.60 6.96 -6.02
C ILE A 168 12.68 7.40 -5.04
N LYS A 169 13.83 7.84 -5.56
CA LYS A 169 14.89 8.39 -4.72
C LYS A 169 14.44 9.72 -4.12
N GLN A 170 14.48 9.84 -2.80
CA GLN A 170 14.26 11.11 -2.11
C GLN A 170 15.56 11.93 -2.14
N LYS A 171 15.46 13.21 -2.48
CA LYS A 171 16.61 14.12 -2.49
C LYS A 171 17.00 14.62 -1.10
N THR A 172 16.07 14.62 -0.14
CA THR A 172 16.28 15.08 1.24
C THR A 172 16.90 13.97 2.07
N LYS A 173 18.05 14.25 2.68
CA LYS A 173 18.68 13.36 3.65
C LYS A 173 17.86 13.40 4.95
N ALA A 174 17.70 12.26 5.63
CA ALA A 174 17.02 12.18 6.94
C ALA A 174 17.63 13.14 8.00
N ARG A 175 18.88 13.56 7.82
CA ARG A 175 19.58 14.55 8.63
C ARG A 175 18.93 15.93 8.54
N ASP A 176 18.54 16.38 7.34
CA ASP A 176 17.97 17.73 7.11
C ASP A 176 16.55 17.88 7.73
N GLN A 177 15.85 16.75 7.97
CA GLN A 177 14.56 16.75 8.68
C GLN A 177 14.73 16.86 10.21
N ARG A 178 15.82 16.37 10.78
CA ARG A 178 16.13 16.48 12.22
C ARG A 178 16.54 17.90 12.57
N ASP A 179 17.39 18.52 11.75
CA ASP A 179 17.87 19.88 11.98
C ASP A 179 16.72 20.91 12.01
N ALA A 180 15.68 20.72 11.16
CA ALA A 180 14.48 21.56 11.16
C ALA A 180 13.60 21.37 12.43
N PHE A 181 13.61 20.20 13.05
CA PHE A 181 12.85 19.93 14.28
C PHE A 181 13.54 20.53 15.51
N ASP A 182 14.87 20.43 15.57
CA ASP A 182 15.67 21.01 16.66
C ASP A 182 15.61 22.55 16.66
N GLU A 183 15.53 23.19 15.49
CA GLU A 183 15.36 24.64 15.35
C GLU A 183 13.99 25.12 15.88
N GLN A 184 12.92 24.35 15.66
CA GLN A 184 11.59 24.66 16.20
C GLN A 184 11.53 24.51 17.73
N LEU A 185 12.17 23.48 18.31
CA LEU A 185 12.22 23.31 19.77
C LEU A 185 13.02 24.43 20.45
N SER A 186 14.13 24.87 19.88
CA SER A 186 14.95 25.95 20.44
C SER A 186 14.24 27.32 20.43
N THR A 187 13.21 27.49 19.63
CA THR A 187 12.39 28.72 19.58
C THR A 187 11.34 28.74 20.70
N ILE A 188 10.78 27.57 21.05
CA ILE A 188 9.75 27.44 22.10
C ILE A 188 10.34 27.63 23.52
N GLU A 189 11.60 27.27 23.74
CA GLU A 189 12.27 27.44 25.05
C GLU A 189 12.72 28.87 25.35
N ARG A 190 12.54 29.81 24.42
CA ARG A 190 12.93 31.25 24.57
C ARG A 190 11.76 32.22 24.83
N GLU A 191 10.53 31.74 24.89
CA GLU A 191 9.34 32.47 25.32
C GLU A 191 8.96 32.13 26.78
#